data_a79508131ee7b5085d26b09a3e5e3046
#
_entry.id   a79508131ee7b5085d26b09a3e5e3046
#
_cell.length_a   1.000
_cell.length_b   1.000
_cell.length_c   1.000
_cell.angle_alpha   90.00
_cell.angle_beta   90.00
_cell.angle_gamma   90.00
#
_symmetry.space_group_name_H-M   'P 1'
#
loop_
_entity.id
_entity.type
_entity.pdbx_description
1 polymer ?
#
loop_
_entity_poly.entity_id
_entity_poly.type
_entity_poly.pdbx_seq_one_letter_code
_entity_poly.pdbx_strand_id
1 'polypeptide(L)'
;MLRFHLQFLSLIKNFTLHFKVKRYLRIALLFFLLAVISPNAIQARNITEEKEGYIFGYATCLGDSVVYLSEIQPIQGVIINRKTGLAEMQSQYSHEFEQALKHKYNKHFTCAVYVSDNKHALEKKFIAITKNLSKNKSVKVGHVGQSEFQFKPTTNTKQQ
;
A
#
# COMPACT_ATOMS: atom_id res chain seq x y z
N MET A 1 -18.97 -78.58 13.98
CA MET A 1 -19.32 -77.16 14.44
C MET A 1 -18.10 -76.19 14.48
N LEU A 2 -16.89 -76.69 14.71
CA LEU A 2 -15.72 -75.77 14.89
C LEU A 2 -15.25 -75.10 13.57
N ARG A 3 -15.45 -75.67 12.41
CA ARG A 3 -15.02 -75.08 11.12
C ARG A 3 -15.83 -73.86 10.67
N PHE A 4 -17.09 -73.83 11.04
CA PHE A 4 -17.95 -72.64 10.70
C PHE A 4 -17.60 -71.39 11.51
N HIS A 5 -17.14 -71.54 12.74
CA HIS A 5 -16.76 -70.43 13.60
C HIS A 5 -15.46 -69.77 13.15
N LEU A 6 -14.52 -70.55 12.60
CA LEU A 6 -13.24 -70.00 12.10
C LEU A 6 -13.43 -69.21 10.78
N GLN A 7 -14.33 -69.63 9.90
CA GLN A 7 -14.62 -68.90 8.66
C GLN A 7 -15.35 -67.56 8.96
N PHE A 8 -16.26 -67.56 9.94
CA PHE A 8 -16.98 -66.35 10.33
C PHE A 8 -16.07 -65.32 10.94
N LEU A 9 -15.09 -65.71 11.76
CA LEU A 9 -14.08 -64.83 12.35
C LEU A 9 -13.15 -64.23 11.30
N SER A 10 -12.79 -64.99 10.25
CA SER A 10 -11.96 -64.45 9.15
C SER A 10 -12.69 -63.42 8.29
N LEU A 11 -13.99 -63.60 8.06
CA LEU A 11 -14.85 -62.65 7.34
C LEU A 11 -15.03 -61.36 8.10
N ILE A 12 -15.23 -61.43 9.42
CA ILE A 12 -15.36 -60.22 10.25
C ILE A 12 -14.04 -59.44 10.29
N LYS A 13 -12.91 -60.14 10.37
CA LYS A 13 -11.59 -59.52 10.40
C LYS A 13 -11.28 -58.79 9.08
N ASN A 14 -11.63 -59.38 7.94
CA ASN A 14 -11.49 -58.74 6.64
C ASN A 14 -12.42 -57.56 6.44
N PHE A 15 -13.66 -57.65 6.94
CA PHE A 15 -14.64 -56.57 6.86
C PHE A 15 -14.22 -55.35 7.70
N THR A 16 -13.75 -55.55 8.90
CA THR A 16 -13.23 -54.47 9.77
C THR A 16 -11.95 -53.82 9.24
N LEU A 17 -11.09 -54.62 8.59
CA LEU A 17 -9.87 -54.09 7.95
C LEU A 17 -10.22 -53.22 6.76
N HIS A 18 -11.20 -53.63 5.93
CA HIS A 18 -11.64 -52.89 4.75
C HIS A 18 -12.31 -51.54 5.14
N PHE A 19 -13.03 -51.50 6.28
CA PHE A 19 -13.65 -50.28 6.79
C PHE A 19 -12.63 -49.29 7.35
N LYS A 20 -11.60 -49.78 8.05
CA LYS A 20 -10.49 -49.00 8.55
C LYS A 20 -9.68 -48.39 7.41
N VAL A 21 -9.33 -49.19 6.39
CA VAL A 21 -8.57 -48.70 5.22
C VAL A 21 -9.32 -47.64 4.46
N LYS A 22 -10.63 -47.75 4.24
CA LYS A 22 -11.44 -46.71 3.60
C LYS A 22 -11.50 -45.41 4.41
N ARG A 23 -11.48 -45.52 5.73
CA ARG A 23 -11.48 -44.35 6.63
C ARG A 23 -10.14 -43.62 6.59
N TYR A 24 -9.02 -44.33 6.61
CA TYR A 24 -7.69 -43.77 6.47
C TYR A 24 -7.44 -43.19 5.08
N LEU A 25 -7.96 -43.81 4.05
CA LEU A 25 -7.87 -43.32 2.68
C LEU A 25 -8.62 -41.98 2.52
N ARG A 26 -9.80 -41.83 3.12
CA ARG A 26 -10.55 -40.56 3.12
C ARG A 26 -9.83 -39.45 3.90
N ILE A 27 -9.24 -39.82 5.02
CA ILE A 27 -8.45 -38.87 5.83
C ILE A 27 -7.18 -38.45 5.09
N ALA A 28 -6.47 -39.39 4.47
CA ALA A 28 -5.30 -39.12 3.64
C ALA A 28 -5.64 -38.24 2.43
N LEU A 29 -6.79 -38.48 1.79
CA LEU A 29 -7.28 -37.66 0.67
C LEU A 29 -7.62 -36.24 1.10
N LEU A 30 -8.21 -36.07 2.28
CA LEU A 30 -8.49 -34.75 2.89
C LEU A 30 -7.20 -34.00 3.22
N PHE A 31 -6.20 -34.67 3.78
CA PHE A 31 -4.88 -34.07 4.03
C PHE A 31 -4.16 -33.72 2.74
N PHE A 32 -4.29 -34.52 1.69
CA PHE A 32 -3.73 -34.24 0.37
C PHE A 32 -4.41 -33.03 -0.29
N LEU A 33 -5.74 -32.90 -0.14
CA LEU A 33 -6.48 -31.73 -0.63
C LEU A 33 -6.08 -30.44 0.12
N LEU A 34 -5.83 -30.53 1.43
CA LEU A 34 -5.35 -29.40 2.24
C LEU A 34 -3.90 -29.00 1.91
N ALA A 35 -3.06 -29.97 1.51
CA ALA A 35 -1.67 -29.71 1.13
C ALA A 35 -1.54 -29.02 -0.24
N VAL A 36 -2.54 -29.15 -1.12
CA VAL A 36 -2.57 -28.49 -2.44
C VAL A 36 -2.96 -27.02 -2.34
N ILE A 37 -3.58 -26.60 -1.22
CA ILE A 37 -3.79 -25.18 -0.93
C ILE A 37 -2.48 -24.62 -0.39
N SER A 38 -1.49 -24.50 -1.28
CA SER A 38 -0.22 -23.86 -0.97
C SER A 38 -0.50 -22.42 -0.53
N PRO A 39 -0.04 -21.99 0.67
CA PRO A 39 -0.19 -20.61 1.10
C PRO A 39 0.55 -19.61 0.20
N ASN A 40 1.36 -20.09 -0.73
CA ASN A 40 2.09 -19.29 -1.71
C ASN A 40 1.20 -18.68 -2.82
N ALA A 41 -0.07 -19.10 -2.96
CA ALA A 41 -0.98 -18.53 -3.95
C ALA A 41 -1.61 -17.20 -3.50
N ILE A 42 -1.40 -16.77 -2.25
CA ILE A 42 -1.93 -15.51 -1.71
C ILE A 42 -0.80 -14.49 -1.48
N GLN A 43 0.30 -14.61 -2.17
CA GLN A 43 1.09 -13.44 -2.47
C GLN A 43 0.34 -12.70 -3.59
N ALA A 44 -0.68 -11.94 -3.19
CA ALA A 44 -1.20 -10.88 -4.04
C ALA A 44 0.03 -10.04 -4.40
N ARG A 45 0.55 -10.23 -5.60
CA ARG A 45 1.53 -9.34 -6.20
C ARG A 45 0.90 -7.96 -6.07
N ASN A 46 1.37 -7.18 -5.12
CA ASN A 46 1.23 -5.74 -5.19
C ASN A 46 2.01 -5.37 -6.45
N ILE A 47 1.31 -5.35 -7.58
CA ILE A 47 1.88 -4.87 -8.84
C ILE A 47 2.04 -3.38 -8.61
N THR A 48 3.20 -3.02 -8.13
CA THR A 48 3.69 -1.67 -8.03
C THR A 48 4.17 -1.31 -9.43
N GLU A 49 3.27 -0.78 -10.25
CA GLU A 49 3.64 -0.22 -11.54
C GLU A 49 4.19 1.18 -11.28
N GLU A 50 5.43 1.40 -11.70
CA GLU A 50 5.97 2.74 -11.80
C GLU A 50 5.17 3.50 -12.86
N LYS A 51 4.52 4.57 -12.47
CA LYS A 51 3.69 5.40 -13.35
C LYS A 51 4.19 6.83 -13.33
N GLU A 52 3.86 7.53 -14.39
CA GLU A 52 3.85 8.98 -14.35
C GLU A 52 2.76 9.42 -13.39
N GLY A 53 3.09 10.36 -12.53
CA GLY A 53 2.17 10.90 -11.55
C GLY A 53 2.30 12.42 -11.45
N TYR A 54 1.53 12.97 -10.55
CA TYR A 54 1.51 14.39 -10.23
C TYR A 54 1.62 14.54 -8.73
N ILE A 55 2.31 15.60 -8.29
CA ILE A 55 2.59 15.87 -6.88
C ILE A 55 2.45 17.35 -6.59
N PHE A 56 1.97 17.68 -5.40
CA PHE A 56 2.13 19.01 -4.81
C PHE A 56 2.37 18.91 -3.31
N GLY A 57 3.08 19.90 -2.77
CA GLY A 57 3.39 20.04 -1.36
C GLY A 57 2.48 21.01 -0.63
N TYR A 58 2.20 20.72 0.62
CA TYR A 58 1.51 21.54 1.59
C TYR A 58 2.41 21.70 2.82
N ALA A 59 2.63 22.91 3.29
CA ALA A 59 3.47 23.14 4.45
C ALA A 59 2.88 24.21 5.38
N THR A 60 3.04 23.96 6.69
CA THR A 60 2.70 24.89 7.76
C THR A 60 3.88 25.08 8.68
N CYS A 61 3.98 26.27 9.28
CA CYS A 61 4.95 26.56 10.33
C CYS A 61 4.19 26.85 11.62
N LEU A 62 4.62 26.22 12.71
CA LEU A 62 3.99 26.47 14.02
C LEU A 62 4.18 27.95 14.43
N GLY A 63 3.09 28.61 14.82
CA GLY A 63 3.11 30.00 15.19
C GLY A 63 3.09 30.99 14.01
N ASP A 64 3.02 30.51 12.77
CA ASP A 64 2.88 31.34 11.57
C ASP A 64 1.48 31.20 10.98
N SER A 65 0.95 32.32 10.46
CA SER A 65 -0.34 32.32 9.77
C SER A 65 -0.23 32.03 8.26
N VAL A 66 0.96 31.70 7.79
CA VAL A 66 1.20 31.39 6.36
C VAL A 66 1.22 29.90 6.13
N VAL A 67 0.45 29.46 5.15
CA VAL A 67 0.47 28.09 4.60
C VAL A 67 1.08 28.14 3.21
N TYR A 68 2.07 27.32 2.97
CA TYR A 68 2.73 27.23 1.68
C TYR A 68 2.18 26.06 0.87
N LEU A 69 1.87 26.33 -0.39
CA LEU A 69 1.46 25.33 -1.37
C LEU A 69 2.44 25.36 -2.55
N SER A 70 3.00 24.23 -2.93
CA SER A 70 3.73 24.16 -4.19
C SER A 70 2.78 24.06 -5.37
N GLU A 71 3.25 24.42 -6.56
CA GLU A 71 2.55 24.10 -7.80
C GLU A 71 2.42 22.59 -7.97
N ILE A 72 1.42 22.15 -8.75
CA ILE A 72 1.29 20.74 -9.17
C ILE A 72 2.35 20.46 -10.21
N GLN A 73 3.19 19.47 -9.95
CA GLN A 73 4.32 19.09 -10.80
C GLN A 73 4.15 17.65 -11.30
N PRO A 74 4.53 17.34 -12.54
CA PRO A 74 4.66 15.98 -13.00
C PRO A 74 5.85 15.32 -12.30
N ILE A 75 5.71 14.03 -11.96
CA ILE A 75 6.78 13.24 -11.37
C ILE A 75 6.76 11.83 -11.97
N GLN A 76 7.95 11.28 -12.24
CA GLN A 76 8.11 9.93 -12.78
C GLN A 76 8.43 8.93 -11.68
N GLY A 77 8.18 7.65 -11.94
CA GLY A 77 8.53 6.57 -11.03
C GLY A 77 7.63 6.51 -9.78
N VAL A 78 6.43 7.05 -9.83
CA VAL A 78 5.50 7.01 -8.70
C VAL A 78 4.89 5.64 -8.57
N ILE A 79 5.04 5.06 -7.39
CA ILE A 79 4.43 3.79 -7.02
C ILE A 79 3.25 4.08 -6.09
N ILE A 80 2.03 3.81 -6.55
CA ILE A 80 0.82 4.01 -5.75
C ILE A 80 0.29 2.67 -5.29
N ASN A 81 0.14 2.52 -3.98
CA ASN A 81 -0.50 1.35 -3.40
C ASN A 81 -2.00 1.38 -3.71
N ARG A 82 -2.48 0.43 -4.53
CA ARG A 82 -3.87 0.39 -4.98
C ARG A 82 -4.90 0.20 -3.86
N LYS A 83 -4.49 -0.39 -2.72
CA LYS A 83 -5.41 -0.61 -1.58
C LYS A 83 -5.60 0.65 -0.74
N THR A 84 -4.53 1.40 -0.52
CA THR A 84 -4.55 2.58 0.36
C THR A 84 -4.67 3.89 -0.42
N GLY A 85 -4.39 3.88 -1.73
CA GLY A 85 -4.29 5.09 -2.55
C GLY A 85 -3.10 5.98 -2.19
N LEU A 86 -2.20 5.51 -1.32
CA LEU A 86 -1.01 6.26 -0.90
C LEU A 86 0.17 5.95 -1.81
N ALA A 87 0.93 6.98 -2.14
CA ALA A 87 2.18 6.80 -2.86
C ALA A 87 3.26 6.27 -1.91
N GLU A 88 4.07 5.36 -2.42
CA GLU A 88 5.32 5.01 -1.75
C GLU A 88 6.23 6.24 -1.73
N MET A 89 7.16 6.31 -0.77
CA MET A 89 8.11 7.43 -0.64
C MET A 89 7.46 8.80 -0.32
N GLN A 90 6.19 8.85 0.05
CA GLN A 90 5.49 10.10 0.37
C GLN A 90 6.18 10.88 1.50
N SER A 91 6.72 10.17 2.50
CA SER A 91 7.50 10.77 3.59
C SER A 91 8.79 11.42 3.11
N GLN A 92 9.47 10.82 2.12
CA GLN A 92 10.68 11.36 1.54
C GLN A 92 10.41 12.66 0.77
N TYR A 93 9.38 12.70 -0.05
CA TYR A 93 8.97 13.92 -0.75
C TYR A 93 8.56 15.03 0.24
N SER A 94 7.88 14.67 1.34
CA SER A 94 7.54 15.64 2.39
C SER A 94 8.80 16.22 3.04
N HIS A 95 9.79 15.38 3.29
CA HIS A 95 11.08 15.80 3.85
C HIS A 95 11.88 16.69 2.89
N GLU A 96 11.94 16.35 1.60
CA GLU A 96 12.59 17.18 0.58
C GLU A 96 11.96 18.58 0.52
N PHE A 97 10.64 18.66 0.55
CA PHE A 97 9.91 19.92 0.55
C PHE A 97 10.17 20.72 1.83
N GLU A 98 10.19 20.06 2.99
CA GLU A 98 10.54 20.66 4.27
C GLU A 98 11.95 21.28 4.23
N GLN A 99 12.96 20.54 3.75
CA GLN A 99 14.33 21.03 3.68
C GLN A 99 14.46 22.25 2.77
N ALA A 100 13.77 22.24 1.63
CA ALA A 100 13.76 23.37 0.72
C ALA A 100 13.19 24.63 1.37
N LEU A 101 12.04 24.52 2.04
CA LEU A 101 11.41 25.63 2.75
C LEU A 101 12.24 26.08 3.95
N LYS A 102 12.82 25.16 4.71
CA LYS A 102 13.71 25.46 5.82
C LYS A 102 14.92 26.26 5.36
N HIS A 103 15.54 25.85 4.26
CA HIS A 103 16.68 26.57 3.70
C HIS A 103 16.30 28.00 3.24
N LYS A 104 15.12 28.14 2.63
CA LYS A 104 14.66 29.44 2.10
C LYS A 104 14.23 30.42 3.18
N TYR A 105 13.47 29.93 4.19
CA TYR A 105 12.82 30.80 5.18
C TYR A 105 13.46 30.74 6.56
N ASN A 106 14.44 29.88 6.78
CA ASN A 106 15.11 29.64 8.06
C ASN A 106 14.12 29.34 9.20
N LYS A 107 13.09 28.54 8.91
CA LYS A 107 12.02 28.12 9.82
C LYS A 107 11.79 26.61 9.72
N HIS A 108 11.21 26.02 10.77
CA HIS A 108 10.77 24.63 10.76
C HIS A 108 9.33 24.52 10.24
N PHE A 109 9.13 23.66 9.27
CA PHE A 109 7.85 23.41 8.65
C PHE A 109 7.38 21.99 8.93
N THR A 110 6.07 21.83 9.06
CA THR A 110 5.40 20.52 8.96
C THR A 110 4.87 20.40 7.55
N CYS A 111 5.42 19.47 6.80
CA CYS A 111 5.10 19.27 5.39
C CYS A 111 4.30 17.99 5.16
N ALA A 112 3.41 18.03 4.19
CA ALA A 112 2.71 16.90 3.63
C ALA A 112 2.73 17.03 2.11
N VAL A 113 2.75 15.89 1.40
CA VAL A 113 2.63 15.88 -0.06
C VAL A 113 1.40 15.09 -0.47
N TYR A 114 0.80 15.51 -1.56
CA TYR A 114 -0.30 14.83 -2.22
C TYR A 114 0.19 14.33 -3.57
N VAL A 115 0.04 13.04 -3.81
CA VAL A 115 0.49 12.36 -5.02
C VAL A 115 -0.67 11.61 -5.64
N SER A 116 -0.79 11.65 -6.96
CA SER A 116 -1.80 10.91 -7.71
C SER A 116 -1.31 10.63 -9.14
N ASP A 117 -1.71 9.52 -9.70
CA ASP A 117 -1.58 9.21 -11.13
C ASP A 117 -2.65 9.94 -11.98
N ASN A 118 -3.68 10.49 -11.32
CA ASN A 118 -4.74 11.25 -11.97
C ASN A 118 -4.60 12.74 -11.68
N LYS A 119 -4.12 13.50 -12.68
CA LYS A 119 -3.93 14.95 -12.60
C LYS A 119 -5.20 15.68 -12.16
N HIS A 120 -6.33 15.35 -12.77
CA HIS A 120 -7.60 16.03 -12.49
C HIS A 120 -8.10 15.80 -11.07
N ALA A 121 -7.91 14.58 -10.54
CA ALA A 121 -8.22 14.30 -9.13
C ALA A 121 -7.34 15.14 -8.19
N LEU A 122 -6.06 15.28 -8.51
CA LEU A 122 -5.13 16.10 -7.73
C LEU A 122 -5.45 17.59 -7.82
N GLU A 123 -5.80 18.09 -9.00
CA GLU A 123 -6.25 19.48 -9.20
C GLU A 123 -7.50 19.81 -8.38
N LYS A 124 -8.50 18.91 -8.37
CA LYS A 124 -9.68 19.05 -7.51
C LYS A 124 -9.30 19.14 -6.03
N LYS A 125 -8.37 18.30 -5.59
CA LYS A 125 -7.87 18.33 -4.21
C LYS A 125 -7.17 19.64 -3.89
N PHE A 126 -6.30 20.11 -4.78
CA PHE A 126 -5.59 21.38 -4.65
C PHE A 126 -6.57 22.57 -4.52
N ILE A 127 -7.55 22.64 -5.43
CA ILE A 127 -8.59 23.69 -5.41
C ILE A 127 -9.40 23.63 -4.11
N ALA A 128 -9.77 22.42 -3.64
CA ALA A 128 -10.51 22.27 -2.41
C ALA A 128 -9.72 22.77 -1.18
N ILE A 129 -8.42 22.46 -1.11
CA ILE A 129 -7.53 22.92 -0.05
C ILE A 129 -7.41 24.45 -0.11
N THR A 130 -7.09 25.00 -1.27
CA THR A 130 -6.95 26.46 -1.46
C THR A 130 -8.23 27.21 -1.09
N LYS A 131 -9.39 26.70 -1.52
CA LYS A 131 -10.70 27.26 -1.17
C LYS A 131 -10.98 27.21 0.34
N ASN A 132 -10.59 26.16 1.01
CA ASN A 132 -10.76 26.04 2.46
C ASN A 132 -9.84 26.99 3.22
N LEU A 133 -8.60 27.14 2.77
CA LEU A 133 -7.66 28.10 3.35
C LEU A 133 -8.14 29.55 3.15
N SER A 134 -8.66 29.90 1.98
CA SER A 134 -9.15 31.24 1.67
C SER A 134 -10.38 31.69 2.49
N LYS A 135 -11.15 30.71 3.03
CA LYS A 135 -12.25 31.03 3.96
C LYS A 135 -11.76 31.51 5.31
N ASN A 136 -10.56 31.13 5.71
CA ASN A 136 -9.96 31.58 6.97
C ASN A 136 -9.15 32.86 6.75
N LYS A 137 -9.75 34.00 7.09
CA LYS A 137 -9.12 35.31 6.91
C LYS A 137 -7.80 35.49 7.68
N SER A 138 -7.55 34.65 8.67
CA SER A 138 -6.32 34.67 9.47
C SER A 138 -5.17 33.93 8.80
N VAL A 139 -5.43 33.14 7.73
CA VAL A 139 -4.42 32.37 7.04
C VAL A 139 -4.07 32.99 5.70
N LYS A 140 -2.80 33.20 5.46
CA LYS A 140 -2.25 33.63 4.17
C LYS A 140 -1.74 32.43 3.42
N VAL A 141 -1.97 32.37 2.11
CA VAL A 141 -1.44 31.29 1.26
C VAL A 141 -0.23 31.79 0.51
N GLY A 142 0.93 31.20 0.79
CA GLY A 142 2.16 31.38 0.03
C GLY A 142 2.24 30.32 -1.08
N HIS A 143 2.67 30.73 -2.26
CA HIS A 143 2.88 29.84 -3.38
C HIS A 143 4.37 29.57 -3.58
N VAL A 144 4.72 28.30 -3.84
CA VAL A 144 6.07 27.87 -4.16
C VAL A 144 6.07 27.39 -5.61
N GLY A 145 6.63 28.20 -6.50
CA GLY A 145 6.68 27.90 -7.94
C GLY A 145 7.71 26.81 -8.27
N GLN A 146 7.59 26.23 -9.47
CA GLN A 146 8.52 25.23 -9.97
C GLN A 146 9.97 25.76 -10.10
N SER A 147 10.14 27.05 -10.32
CA SER A 147 11.46 27.70 -10.34
C SER A 147 12.14 27.76 -8.96
N GLU A 148 11.35 27.68 -7.90
CA GLU A 148 11.84 27.75 -6.52
C GLU A 148 12.09 26.37 -5.91
N PHE A 149 11.23 25.42 -6.26
CA PHE A 149 11.35 24.04 -5.77
C PHE A 149 10.74 23.05 -6.78
N GLN A 150 11.46 21.99 -7.06
CA GLN A 150 11.02 20.91 -7.91
C GLN A 150 11.25 19.57 -7.23
N PHE A 151 10.20 18.75 -7.16
CA PHE A 151 10.31 17.38 -6.67
C PHE A 151 11.16 16.53 -7.61
N LYS A 152 12.08 15.76 -7.04
CA LYS A 152 12.94 14.86 -7.81
C LYS A 152 12.38 13.43 -7.78
N PRO A 153 12.42 12.71 -8.91
CA PRO A 153 12.06 11.29 -8.90
C PRO A 153 12.93 10.54 -7.89
N THR A 154 12.30 9.78 -7.02
CA THR A 154 13.03 8.97 -6.05
C THR A 154 13.34 7.64 -6.69
N THR A 155 14.60 7.39 -7.00
CA THR A 155 15.07 6.06 -7.40
C THR A 155 15.02 5.16 -6.16
N ASN A 156 14.21 4.10 -6.22
CA ASN A 156 14.24 3.02 -5.24
C ASN A 156 15.62 2.34 -5.30
N THR A 157 16.59 2.87 -4.59
CA THR A 157 17.79 2.09 -4.26
C THR A 157 17.32 1.04 -3.25
N LYS A 158 16.93 -0.14 -3.76
CA LYS A 158 16.77 -1.32 -2.91
C LYS A 158 18.12 -1.51 -2.24
N GLN A 159 18.19 -1.17 -0.97
CA GLN A 159 19.28 -1.66 -0.12
C GLN A 159 19.16 -3.19 -0.12
N GLN A 160 20.12 -3.83 -0.81
CA GLN A 160 20.39 -5.26 -0.71
C GLN A 160 20.92 -5.59 0.69
#